data_ca2c29266d00d9115dcca24851358848
#
_entry.id   ca2c29266d00d9115dcca24851358848
#
_cell.length_a   1.000
_cell.length_b   1.000
_cell.length_c   1.000
_cell.angle_alpha   90.00
_cell.angle_beta   90.00
_cell.angle_gamma   90.00
#
_symmetry.space_group_name_H-M   'P 1'
#
loop_
_entity.id
_entity.type
_entity.pdbx_description
1 polymer ?
#
loop_
_entity_poly.entity_id
_entity_poly.type
_entity_poly.pdbx_seq_one_letter_code
_entity_poly.pdbx_strand_id
1 'polypeptide(L)'
;MKHIESESNASLKQWKKLHTKKEREKSGTFLLEGPHLIEEAITSGAKLQHVIVEENFEINEVWLKEKFTLWSVPAKLMKQLSETEKPQGIIAVCEMMEQSEELIKKGGRYLLIDGVQDPGNLGTIIRTADSAGLDGVFLGEGTADLYNGKTVRSTQGSLFHLPIVKANLLEIIERCKEHDLPVLSTSLQNSVDMRETPEVDGFALIMGNEGAGVQEILQQESTLNVKIPIFGSAESLNVSVATGILLYELQRNRT
;
A
#
# COMPACT_ATOMS: atom_id res chain seq x y z
N MET A 1 23.77 -20.41 6.24
CA MET A 1 23.40 -19.35 7.18
C MET A 1 24.67 -18.60 7.60
N LYS A 2 24.64 -17.26 7.60
CA LYS A 2 25.73 -16.38 8.10
C LYS A 2 25.32 -15.86 9.48
N HIS A 3 26.31 -15.54 10.32
CA HIS A 3 26.05 -15.06 11.69
C HIS A 3 26.63 -13.67 11.91
N ILE A 4 25.91 -12.79 12.61
CA ILE A 4 26.33 -11.44 12.99
C ILE A 4 26.17 -11.25 14.49
N GLU A 5 27.29 -11.00 15.19
CA GLU A 5 27.33 -10.75 16.64
C GLU A 5 27.56 -9.27 16.97
N SER A 6 28.11 -8.51 16.05
CA SER A 6 28.55 -7.14 16.31
C SER A 6 27.66 -6.08 15.68
N GLU A 7 27.32 -5.05 16.46
CA GLU A 7 26.64 -3.83 15.97
C GLU A 7 27.46 -3.06 14.91
N SER A 8 28.76 -3.28 14.84
CA SER A 8 29.64 -2.64 13.86
C SER A 8 29.58 -3.27 12.47
N ASN A 9 28.90 -4.42 12.30
CA ASN A 9 28.78 -5.13 11.03
C ASN A 9 28.20 -4.23 9.94
N ALA A 10 28.82 -4.25 8.77
CA ALA A 10 28.46 -3.37 7.64
C ALA A 10 27.04 -3.66 7.12
N SER A 11 26.66 -4.94 7.01
CA SER A 11 25.32 -5.34 6.55
C SER A 11 24.23 -4.86 7.53
N LEU A 12 24.43 -5.04 8.84
CA LEU A 12 23.51 -4.57 9.87
C LEU A 12 23.31 -3.05 9.78
N LYS A 13 24.40 -2.27 9.62
CA LYS A 13 24.33 -0.83 9.46
C LYS A 13 23.58 -0.41 8.19
N GLN A 14 23.76 -1.15 7.11
CA GLN A 14 23.06 -0.90 5.86
C GLN A 14 21.56 -1.16 6.01
N TRP A 15 21.14 -2.29 6.62
CA TRP A 15 19.74 -2.61 6.83
C TRP A 15 19.05 -1.59 7.74
N LYS A 16 19.70 -1.13 8.81
CA LYS A 16 19.18 -0.06 9.68
C LYS A 16 18.88 1.25 8.94
N LYS A 17 19.65 1.58 7.90
CA LYS A 17 19.40 2.78 7.09
C LYS A 17 18.11 2.69 6.29
N LEU A 18 17.60 1.48 6.00
CA LEU A 18 16.34 1.26 5.27
C LEU A 18 15.10 1.77 6.02
N HIS A 19 15.21 2.18 7.28
CA HIS A 19 14.17 2.93 7.97
C HIS A 19 13.93 4.31 7.36
N THR A 20 14.89 4.86 6.61
CA THR A 20 14.74 6.15 5.93
C THR A 20 14.34 5.99 4.47
N LYS A 21 13.39 6.82 3.99
CA LYS A 21 12.93 6.83 2.59
C LYS A 21 14.11 6.98 1.62
N LYS A 22 15.01 7.94 1.89
CA LYS A 22 16.20 8.19 1.06
C LYS A 22 17.05 6.95 0.79
N GLU A 23 17.30 6.15 1.82
CA GLU A 23 18.15 4.95 1.66
C GLU A 23 17.38 3.81 0.98
N ARG A 24 16.07 3.69 1.19
CA ARG A 24 15.21 2.77 0.45
C ARG A 24 15.22 3.07 -1.04
N GLU A 25 14.97 4.32 -1.42
CA GLU A 25 14.98 4.76 -2.83
C GLU A 25 16.35 4.57 -3.47
N LYS A 26 17.44 4.84 -2.74
CA LYS A 26 18.80 4.65 -3.22
C LYS A 26 19.17 3.18 -3.46
N SER A 27 18.73 2.30 -2.59
CA SER A 27 19.06 0.87 -2.68
C SER A 27 18.04 0.06 -3.49
N GLY A 28 16.85 0.60 -3.75
CA GLY A 28 15.74 -0.12 -4.35
C GLY A 28 15.20 -1.24 -3.45
N THR A 29 15.42 -1.15 -2.11
CA THR A 29 15.03 -2.20 -1.16
C THR A 29 14.33 -1.63 0.07
N PHE A 30 13.54 -2.46 0.75
CA PHE A 30 12.84 -2.10 1.98
C PHE A 30 12.80 -3.28 2.96
N LEU A 31 12.36 -3.03 4.19
CA LEU A 31 12.25 -4.06 5.22
C LEU A 31 10.84 -4.63 5.32
N LEU A 32 10.77 -5.96 5.44
CA LEU A 32 9.58 -6.70 5.83
C LEU A 32 9.80 -7.24 7.25
N GLU A 33 8.87 -7.00 8.15
CA GLU A 33 8.95 -7.48 9.53
C GLU A 33 7.81 -8.46 9.83
N GLY A 34 8.17 -9.65 10.27
CA GLY A 34 7.27 -10.71 10.69
C GLY A 34 7.08 -11.81 9.65
N PRO A 35 6.76 -13.04 10.11
CA PRO A 35 6.69 -14.23 9.27
C PRO A 35 5.59 -14.12 8.20
N HIS A 36 4.43 -13.56 8.52
CA HIS A 36 3.32 -13.43 7.58
C HIS A 36 3.69 -12.59 6.34
N LEU A 37 4.29 -11.41 6.51
CA LEU A 37 4.67 -10.55 5.37
C LEU A 37 5.77 -11.21 4.50
N ILE A 38 6.67 -11.96 5.12
CA ILE A 38 7.71 -12.69 4.41
C ILE A 38 7.11 -13.85 3.60
N GLU A 39 6.13 -14.56 4.16
CA GLU A 39 5.40 -15.62 3.47
C GLU A 39 4.62 -15.07 2.27
N GLU A 40 3.91 -13.96 2.45
CA GLU A 40 3.21 -13.26 1.35
C GLU A 40 4.18 -12.83 0.24
N ALA A 41 5.33 -12.26 0.60
CA ALA A 41 6.36 -11.88 -0.37
C ALA A 41 6.89 -13.10 -1.15
N ILE A 42 7.18 -14.21 -0.47
CA ILE A 42 7.63 -15.46 -1.10
C ILE A 42 6.56 -16.01 -2.04
N THR A 43 5.32 -16.10 -1.56
CA THR A 43 4.20 -16.68 -2.35
C THR A 43 3.91 -15.86 -3.60
N SER A 44 4.07 -14.55 -3.52
CA SER A 44 3.89 -13.62 -4.66
C SER A 44 5.10 -13.54 -5.59
N GLY A 45 6.19 -14.24 -5.29
CA GLY A 45 7.42 -14.22 -6.10
C GLY A 45 8.25 -12.95 -5.94
N ALA A 46 8.03 -12.16 -4.89
CA ALA A 46 8.84 -10.97 -4.60
C ALA A 46 10.30 -11.35 -4.29
N LYS A 47 11.23 -10.52 -4.72
CA LYS A 47 12.67 -10.82 -4.61
C LYS A 47 13.20 -10.45 -3.22
N LEU A 48 13.44 -11.45 -2.39
CA LEU A 48 14.12 -11.30 -1.11
C LEU A 48 15.63 -11.39 -1.30
N GLN A 49 16.39 -10.37 -0.87
CA GLN A 49 17.86 -10.39 -0.89
C GLN A 49 18.42 -11.07 0.36
N HIS A 50 17.84 -10.74 1.51
CA HIS A 50 18.28 -11.23 2.81
C HIS A 50 17.09 -11.58 3.68
N VAL A 51 17.20 -12.67 4.43
CA VAL A 51 16.32 -12.99 5.55
C VAL A 51 17.19 -13.04 6.82
N ILE A 52 16.81 -12.27 7.82
CA ILE A 52 17.49 -12.09 9.08
C ILE A 52 16.59 -12.68 10.17
N VAL A 53 17.09 -13.64 10.92
CA VAL A 53 16.36 -14.28 12.02
C VAL A 53 17.08 -14.08 13.34
N GLU A 54 16.32 -14.05 14.41
CA GLU A 54 16.85 -14.14 15.75
C GLU A 54 17.43 -15.54 16.00
N GLU A 55 18.44 -15.65 16.86
CA GLU A 55 18.96 -16.93 17.31
C GLU A 55 17.82 -17.79 17.87
N ASN A 56 17.79 -19.06 17.47
CA ASN A 56 16.73 -20.02 17.81
C ASN A 56 15.35 -19.79 17.16
N PHE A 57 15.24 -18.90 16.18
CA PHE A 57 14.02 -18.77 15.39
C PHE A 57 13.85 -20.02 14.51
N GLU A 58 12.69 -20.67 14.60
CA GLU A 58 12.35 -21.82 13.76
C GLU A 58 11.91 -21.34 12.37
N ILE A 59 12.75 -21.58 11.37
CA ILE A 59 12.48 -21.21 9.98
C ILE A 59 11.62 -22.28 9.31
N ASN A 60 10.62 -21.84 8.57
CA ASN A 60 9.86 -22.72 7.71
C ASN A 60 10.81 -23.29 6.60
N GLU A 61 11.01 -24.60 6.57
CA GLU A 61 11.91 -25.27 5.61
C GLU A 61 11.54 -24.99 4.15
N VAL A 62 10.27 -24.71 3.84
CA VAL A 62 9.81 -24.37 2.51
C VAL A 62 10.49 -23.11 2.00
N TRP A 63 10.73 -22.12 2.88
CA TRP A 63 11.37 -20.86 2.51
C TRP A 63 12.85 -21.04 2.12
N LEU A 64 13.53 -22.10 2.63
CA LEU A 64 14.94 -22.37 2.31
C LEU A 64 15.17 -22.78 0.85
N LYS A 65 14.10 -23.02 0.09
CA LYS A 65 14.17 -23.27 -1.35
C LYS A 65 14.32 -21.99 -2.18
N GLU A 66 14.05 -20.86 -1.56
CA GLU A 66 14.12 -19.54 -2.21
C GLU A 66 15.55 -18.99 -2.24
N LYS A 67 15.80 -18.08 -3.19
CA LYS A 67 17.13 -17.51 -3.41
C LYS A 67 17.33 -16.25 -2.58
N PHE A 68 17.67 -16.41 -1.32
CA PHE A 68 18.10 -15.29 -0.45
C PHE A 68 19.31 -15.68 0.42
N THR A 69 19.98 -14.69 0.99
CA THR A 69 21.02 -14.97 1.99
C THR A 69 20.39 -14.98 3.39
N LEU A 70 20.53 -16.11 4.09
CA LEU A 70 20.04 -16.27 5.46
C LEU A 70 21.10 -15.82 6.46
N TRP A 71 20.67 -14.99 7.43
CA TRP A 71 21.47 -14.45 8.50
C TRP A 71 20.84 -14.76 9.87
N SER A 72 21.69 -15.01 10.87
CA SER A 72 21.29 -15.14 12.27
C SER A 72 21.90 -14.00 13.09
N VAL A 73 21.09 -13.43 13.99
CA VAL A 73 21.50 -12.33 14.88
C VAL A 73 20.99 -12.54 16.29
N PRO A 74 21.71 -12.08 17.33
CA PRO A 74 21.20 -12.04 18.70
C PRO A 74 19.95 -11.16 18.84
N ALA A 75 19.07 -11.45 19.81
CA ALA A 75 17.86 -10.68 20.11
C ALA A 75 18.09 -9.17 20.23
N LYS A 76 19.21 -8.77 20.83
CA LYS A 76 19.61 -7.36 20.95
C LYS A 76 19.74 -6.67 19.58
N LEU A 77 20.31 -7.34 18.57
CA LEU A 77 20.50 -6.79 17.24
C LEU A 77 19.19 -6.84 16.44
N MET A 78 18.37 -7.88 16.61
CA MET A 78 17.01 -7.95 16.04
C MET A 78 16.17 -6.77 16.50
N LYS A 79 16.16 -6.46 17.79
CA LYS A 79 15.45 -5.29 18.33
C LYS A 79 15.92 -3.96 17.74
N GLN A 80 17.17 -3.85 17.30
CA GLN A 80 17.68 -2.63 16.66
C GLN A 80 17.28 -2.51 15.19
N LEU A 81 16.94 -3.62 14.54
CA LEU A 81 16.43 -3.66 13.16
C LEU A 81 14.93 -3.47 13.10
N SER A 82 14.21 -3.84 14.14
CA SER A 82 12.75 -3.74 14.22
C SER A 82 12.30 -2.31 14.51
N GLU A 83 11.17 -1.89 13.92
CA GLU A 83 10.42 -0.69 14.30
C GLU A 83 9.31 -0.99 15.33
N THR A 84 9.09 -2.27 15.65
CA THR A 84 8.06 -2.66 16.61
C THR A 84 8.63 -2.81 18.03
N GLU A 85 7.82 -2.54 19.04
CA GLU A 85 8.23 -2.71 20.45
C GLU A 85 8.54 -4.16 20.78
N LYS A 86 7.83 -5.10 20.15
CA LYS A 86 7.99 -6.55 20.31
C LYS A 86 8.28 -7.19 18.95
N PRO A 87 9.57 -7.30 18.57
CA PRO A 87 9.96 -7.95 17.33
C PRO A 87 9.45 -9.39 17.25
N GLN A 88 9.07 -9.81 16.05
CA GLN A 88 8.63 -11.19 15.81
C GLN A 88 9.79 -12.14 15.48
N GLY A 89 11.04 -11.71 15.70
CA GLY A 89 12.24 -12.53 15.53
C GLY A 89 12.66 -12.76 14.08
N ILE A 90 12.01 -12.15 13.11
CA ILE A 90 12.38 -12.28 11.70
C ILE A 90 12.12 -10.98 10.93
N ILE A 91 13.09 -10.62 10.08
CA ILE A 91 13.03 -9.47 9.17
C ILE A 91 13.60 -9.89 7.82
N ALA A 92 13.04 -9.41 6.71
CA ALA A 92 13.63 -9.60 5.39
C ALA A 92 13.93 -8.26 4.72
N VAL A 93 14.95 -8.26 3.85
CA VAL A 93 15.25 -7.19 2.91
C VAL A 93 14.69 -7.61 1.56
N CYS A 94 13.67 -6.89 1.11
CA CYS A 94 12.95 -7.14 -0.13
C CYS A 94 13.27 -6.06 -1.17
N GLU A 95 13.36 -6.42 -2.45
CA GLU A 95 13.44 -5.45 -3.54
C GLU A 95 12.11 -4.74 -3.71
N MET A 96 12.15 -3.44 -4.03
CA MET A 96 10.96 -2.69 -4.42
C MET A 96 10.40 -3.27 -5.71
N MET A 97 9.08 -3.28 -5.84
CA MET A 97 8.43 -3.80 -7.03
C MET A 97 8.56 -2.84 -8.21
N GLU A 98 8.72 -3.38 -9.40
CA GLU A 98 8.65 -2.61 -10.63
C GLU A 98 7.23 -2.03 -10.78
N GLN A 99 7.17 -0.78 -11.20
CA GLN A 99 5.90 -0.06 -11.38
C GLN A 99 5.71 0.26 -12.86
N SER A 100 4.49 0.01 -13.37
CA SER A 100 4.11 0.41 -14.73
C SER A 100 2.80 1.18 -14.67
N GLU A 101 2.74 2.32 -15.36
CA GLU A 101 1.52 3.11 -15.49
C GLU A 101 0.58 2.57 -16.58
N GLU A 102 1.01 1.60 -17.38
CA GLU A 102 0.22 1.01 -18.48
C GLU A 102 -0.81 -0.02 -17.98
N LEU A 103 -1.43 0.24 -16.82
CA LEU A 103 -2.38 -0.67 -16.19
C LEU A 103 -3.83 -0.39 -16.60
N ILE A 104 -4.10 0.85 -17.10
CA ILE A 104 -5.47 1.28 -17.32
C ILE A 104 -6.05 0.59 -18.56
N LYS A 105 -7.20 -0.04 -18.36
CA LYS A 105 -7.95 -0.76 -19.41
C LYS A 105 -9.44 -0.51 -19.26
N LYS A 106 -10.18 -0.65 -20.32
CA LYS A 106 -11.65 -0.58 -20.31
C LYS A 106 -12.24 -1.60 -19.33
N GLY A 107 -13.20 -1.17 -18.51
CA GLY A 107 -13.81 -1.98 -17.46
C GLY A 107 -12.90 -2.24 -16.24
N GLY A 108 -11.71 -1.66 -16.20
CA GLY A 108 -10.81 -1.74 -15.05
C GLY A 108 -11.32 -0.97 -13.84
N ARG A 109 -10.86 -1.32 -12.64
CA ARG A 109 -11.23 -0.70 -11.37
C ARG A 109 -10.00 -0.21 -10.66
N TYR A 110 -9.94 1.08 -10.40
CA TYR A 110 -8.74 1.74 -9.88
C TYR A 110 -9.06 2.63 -8.70
N LEU A 111 -8.07 2.76 -7.81
CA LEU A 111 -8.11 3.69 -6.70
C LEU A 111 -6.99 4.72 -6.87
N LEU A 112 -7.33 6.00 -6.81
CA LEU A 112 -6.43 7.13 -6.89
C LEU A 112 -6.35 7.77 -5.50
N ILE A 113 -5.15 7.89 -4.95
CA ILE A 113 -4.93 8.40 -3.60
C ILE A 113 -4.30 9.79 -3.67
N ASP A 114 -5.06 10.79 -3.30
CA ASP A 114 -4.66 12.19 -3.30
C ASP A 114 -4.22 12.64 -1.92
N GLY A 115 -2.92 12.46 -1.63
CA GLY A 115 -2.28 13.03 -0.45
C GLY A 115 -2.68 12.44 0.90
N VAL A 116 -3.09 11.17 0.97
CA VAL A 116 -3.29 10.48 2.27
C VAL A 116 -1.97 10.39 3.01
N GLN A 117 -1.88 11.02 4.20
CA GLN A 117 -0.61 11.21 4.92
C GLN A 117 -0.33 10.20 6.02
N ASP A 118 -1.36 9.59 6.63
CA ASP A 118 -1.12 8.56 7.65
C ASP A 118 -0.75 7.22 7.01
N PRO A 119 0.45 6.66 7.33
CA PRO A 119 0.89 5.37 6.78
C PRO A 119 -0.04 4.20 7.12
N GLY A 120 -0.74 4.25 8.26
CA GLY A 120 -1.70 3.23 8.66
C GLY A 120 -2.97 3.27 7.80
N ASN A 121 -3.48 4.49 7.51
CA ASN A 121 -4.59 4.67 6.59
C ASN A 121 -4.23 4.17 5.20
N LEU A 122 -3.07 4.59 4.67
CA LEU A 122 -2.61 4.15 3.35
C LEU A 122 -2.54 2.62 3.25
N GLY A 123 -1.91 1.95 4.22
CA GLY A 123 -1.81 0.49 4.21
C GLY A 123 -3.19 -0.19 4.32
N THR A 124 -4.10 0.35 5.14
CA THR A 124 -5.48 -0.15 5.26
C THR A 124 -6.26 0.04 3.96
N ILE A 125 -6.09 1.17 3.28
CA ILE A 125 -6.69 1.46 1.98
C ILE A 125 -6.22 0.46 0.92
N ILE A 126 -4.91 0.20 0.85
CA ILE A 126 -4.33 -0.78 -0.08
C ILE A 126 -4.92 -2.18 0.17
N ARG A 127 -4.99 -2.61 1.44
CA ARG A 127 -5.60 -3.88 1.81
C ARG A 127 -7.08 -3.94 1.43
N THR A 128 -7.81 -2.85 1.58
CA THR A 128 -9.22 -2.75 1.19
C THR A 128 -9.38 -2.82 -0.33
N ALA A 129 -8.51 -2.17 -1.09
CA ALA A 129 -8.48 -2.22 -2.55
C ALA A 129 -8.24 -3.65 -3.07
N ASP A 130 -7.28 -4.37 -2.48
CA ASP A 130 -7.00 -5.78 -2.77
C ASP A 130 -8.24 -6.64 -2.47
N SER A 131 -8.80 -6.51 -1.26
CA SER A 131 -10.00 -7.25 -0.84
C SER A 131 -11.23 -7.00 -1.74
N ALA A 132 -11.35 -5.77 -2.27
CA ALA A 132 -12.40 -5.40 -3.21
C ALA A 132 -12.08 -5.83 -4.66
N GLY A 133 -10.91 -6.42 -4.91
CA GLY A 133 -10.47 -6.93 -6.22
C GLY A 133 -10.30 -5.82 -7.26
N LEU A 134 -9.62 -4.73 -6.90
CA LEU A 134 -9.24 -3.68 -7.82
C LEU A 134 -8.07 -4.12 -8.72
N ASP A 135 -7.96 -3.50 -9.88
CA ASP A 135 -6.88 -3.76 -10.85
C ASP A 135 -5.61 -2.97 -10.54
N GLY A 136 -5.68 -1.93 -9.68
CA GLY A 136 -4.50 -1.16 -9.27
C GLY A 136 -4.80 0.06 -8.41
N VAL A 137 -3.75 0.60 -7.80
CA VAL A 137 -3.79 1.80 -6.96
C VAL A 137 -2.75 2.80 -7.46
N PHE A 138 -3.15 4.05 -7.66
CA PHE A 138 -2.27 5.15 -8.04
C PHE A 138 -2.07 6.11 -6.87
N LEU A 139 -0.82 6.37 -6.51
CA LEU A 139 -0.44 7.24 -5.42
C LEU A 139 -0.01 8.60 -5.96
N GLY A 140 -0.82 9.62 -5.68
CA GLY A 140 -0.52 11.02 -6.02
C GLY A 140 0.54 11.63 -5.11
N GLU A 141 0.96 12.83 -5.47
CA GLU A 141 1.93 13.61 -4.70
C GLU A 141 1.40 13.88 -3.28
N GLY A 142 2.30 13.95 -2.30
CA GLY A 142 1.95 14.16 -0.88
C GLY A 142 1.46 12.91 -0.16
N THR A 143 1.22 11.79 -0.85
CA THR A 143 0.84 10.52 -0.22
C THR A 143 1.99 9.92 0.59
N ALA A 144 1.66 9.30 1.71
CA ALA A 144 2.60 8.59 2.57
C ALA A 144 3.45 7.58 1.77
N ASP A 145 4.65 7.31 2.27
CA ASP A 145 5.56 6.39 1.59
C ASP A 145 5.05 4.95 1.67
N LEU A 146 4.85 4.34 0.50
CA LEU A 146 4.40 2.96 0.34
C LEU A 146 5.28 1.96 1.12
N TYR A 147 6.59 2.17 1.08
CA TYR A 147 7.57 1.27 1.70
C TYR A 147 7.98 1.68 3.12
N ASN A 148 7.26 2.63 3.74
CA ASN A 148 7.38 2.88 5.18
C ASN A 148 6.96 1.65 5.98
N GLY A 149 7.70 1.27 7.01
CA GLY A 149 7.42 0.04 7.77
C GLY A 149 6.00 0.00 8.36
N LYS A 150 5.41 1.13 8.79
CA LYS A 150 4.01 1.18 9.25
C LYS A 150 3.03 0.92 8.10
N THR A 151 3.27 1.49 6.90
CA THR A 151 2.45 1.23 5.72
C THR A 151 2.51 -0.25 5.36
N VAL A 152 3.71 -0.79 5.19
CA VAL A 152 3.94 -2.20 4.82
C VAL A 152 3.21 -3.14 5.77
N ARG A 153 3.37 -2.97 7.08
CA ARG A 153 2.65 -3.78 8.08
C ARG A 153 1.14 -3.66 7.96
N SER A 154 0.62 -2.46 7.71
CA SER A 154 -0.82 -2.23 7.62
C SER A 154 -1.45 -2.83 6.36
N THR A 155 -0.67 -3.09 5.29
CA THR A 155 -1.17 -3.78 4.08
C THR A 155 -1.44 -5.27 4.32
N GLN A 156 -0.84 -5.89 5.35
CA GLN A 156 -0.96 -7.33 5.64
C GLN A 156 -0.67 -8.23 4.42
N GLY A 157 0.29 -7.82 3.56
CA GLY A 157 0.67 -8.57 2.35
C GLY A 157 0.03 -8.09 1.05
N SER A 158 -1.08 -7.36 1.09
CA SER A 158 -1.77 -6.84 -0.11
C SER A 158 -0.86 -5.97 -1.00
N LEU A 159 0.22 -5.44 -0.44
CA LEU A 159 1.29 -4.76 -1.17
C LEU A 159 1.83 -5.61 -2.35
N PHE A 160 1.78 -6.94 -2.26
CA PHE A 160 2.29 -7.88 -3.26
C PHE A 160 1.23 -8.40 -4.23
N HIS A 161 -0.07 -8.11 -3.99
CA HIS A 161 -1.18 -8.71 -4.72
C HIS A 161 -1.69 -7.85 -5.87
N LEU A 162 -1.53 -6.53 -5.79
CA LEU A 162 -2.00 -5.61 -6.82
C LEU A 162 -0.95 -4.57 -7.17
N PRO A 163 -0.93 -4.06 -8.41
CA PRO A 163 -0.04 -2.98 -8.81
C PRO A 163 -0.32 -1.69 -8.03
N ILE A 164 0.74 -1.08 -7.50
CA ILE A 164 0.66 0.21 -6.80
C ILE A 164 1.70 1.14 -7.40
N VAL A 165 1.25 2.22 -8.04
CA VAL A 165 2.09 3.09 -8.87
C VAL A 165 2.06 4.52 -8.35
N LYS A 166 3.23 5.16 -8.22
CA LYS A 166 3.28 6.62 -8.00
C LYS A 166 3.08 7.31 -9.34
N ALA A 167 2.11 8.22 -9.42
CA ALA A 167 1.73 8.87 -10.66
C ALA A 167 1.22 10.30 -10.45
N ASN A 168 1.22 11.07 -11.53
CA ASN A 168 0.46 12.30 -11.62
C ASN A 168 -1.03 11.96 -11.82
N LEU A 169 -1.87 12.26 -10.83
CA LEU A 169 -3.28 11.86 -10.87
C LEU A 169 -4.07 12.51 -12.00
N LEU A 170 -3.69 13.71 -12.47
CA LEU A 170 -4.33 14.32 -13.64
C LEU A 170 -4.09 13.50 -14.91
N GLU A 171 -2.86 13.01 -15.10
CA GLU A 171 -2.54 12.15 -16.24
C GLU A 171 -3.29 10.81 -16.17
N ILE A 172 -3.45 10.26 -14.97
CA ILE A 172 -4.24 9.04 -14.76
C ILE A 172 -5.72 9.28 -15.07
N ILE A 173 -6.29 10.43 -14.67
CA ILE A 173 -7.67 10.81 -15.01
C ILE A 173 -7.85 10.90 -16.53
N GLU A 174 -6.93 11.53 -17.24
CA GLU A 174 -6.98 11.62 -18.72
C GLU A 174 -6.98 10.23 -19.35
N ARG A 175 -6.09 9.35 -18.92
CA ARG A 175 -6.07 7.94 -19.40
C ARG A 175 -7.35 7.19 -19.06
N CYS A 176 -7.95 7.41 -17.89
CA CYS A 176 -9.26 6.83 -17.58
C CYS A 176 -10.33 7.29 -18.57
N LYS A 177 -10.36 8.59 -18.93
CA LYS A 177 -11.28 9.14 -19.93
C LYS A 177 -11.07 8.51 -21.31
N GLU A 178 -9.81 8.29 -21.73
CA GLU A 178 -9.48 7.62 -23.01
C GLU A 178 -10.01 6.17 -23.07
N HIS A 179 -10.20 5.52 -21.94
CA HIS A 179 -10.73 4.16 -21.81
C HIS A 179 -12.21 4.08 -21.44
N ASP A 180 -12.95 5.19 -21.54
CA ASP A 180 -14.37 5.30 -21.17
C ASP A 180 -14.64 4.91 -19.70
N LEU A 181 -13.66 5.10 -18.80
CA LEU A 181 -13.83 4.83 -17.38
C LEU A 181 -14.33 6.08 -16.65
N PRO A 182 -15.46 6.02 -15.95
CA PRO A 182 -15.90 7.10 -15.10
C PRO A 182 -14.92 7.29 -13.94
N VAL A 183 -14.58 8.55 -13.68
CA VAL A 183 -13.77 8.97 -12.55
C VAL A 183 -14.68 9.58 -11.50
N LEU A 184 -14.69 9.00 -10.31
CA LEU A 184 -15.47 9.45 -9.18
C LEU A 184 -14.53 10.08 -8.13
N SER A 185 -14.87 11.24 -7.62
CA SER A 185 -14.13 11.83 -6.51
C SER A 185 -15.00 12.00 -5.27
N THR A 186 -14.37 11.99 -4.10
CA THR A 186 -15.09 12.24 -2.85
C THR A 186 -15.15 13.74 -2.55
N SER A 187 -16.35 14.26 -2.31
CA SER A 187 -16.53 15.67 -1.93
C SER A 187 -17.77 15.81 -1.04
N LEU A 188 -17.71 16.77 -0.10
CA LEU A 188 -18.88 17.15 0.70
C LEU A 188 -19.78 18.15 -0.03
N GLN A 189 -19.24 18.88 -1.01
CA GLN A 189 -19.95 19.90 -1.77
C GLN A 189 -20.16 19.45 -3.21
N ASN A 190 -21.25 19.87 -3.83
CA ASN A 190 -21.58 19.56 -5.24
C ASN A 190 -21.43 18.06 -5.56
N SER A 191 -21.96 17.20 -4.67
CA SER A 191 -21.81 15.75 -4.75
C SER A 191 -23.17 15.07 -4.61
N VAL A 192 -23.31 13.90 -5.24
CA VAL A 192 -24.48 13.04 -5.10
C VAL A 192 -24.27 12.02 -3.96
N ASP A 193 -25.36 11.50 -3.42
CA ASP A 193 -25.29 10.37 -2.50
C ASP A 193 -24.72 9.14 -3.20
N MET A 194 -23.80 8.41 -2.56
CA MET A 194 -23.17 7.23 -3.16
C MET A 194 -24.18 6.20 -3.66
N ARG A 195 -25.37 6.12 -3.04
CA ARG A 195 -26.47 5.21 -3.41
C ARG A 195 -27.15 5.58 -4.72
N GLU A 196 -26.98 6.84 -5.17
CA GLU A 196 -27.51 7.36 -6.43
C GLU A 196 -26.47 7.25 -7.56
N THR A 197 -25.28 6.70 -7.27
CA THR A 197 -24.24 6.49 -8.28
C THR A 197 -24.71 5.47 -9.32
N PRO A 198 -24.60 5.78 -10.63
CA PRO A 198 -24.93 4.83 -11.68
C PRO A 198 -24.12 3.54 -11.56
N GLU A 199 -24.71 2.44 -11.99
CA GLU A 199 -23.98 1.17 -12.13
C GLU A 199 -22.94 1.29 -13.23
N VAL A 200 -21.72 0.82 -12.95
CA VAL A 200 -20.60 0.87 -13.87
C VAL A 200 -19.80 -0.42 -13.83
N ASP A 201 -19.34 -0.89 -14.98
CA ASP A 201 -18.51 -2.11 -15.06
C ASP A 201 -17.09 -1.87 -14.53
N GLY A 202 -16.57 -0.66 -14.73
CA GLY A 202 -15.27 -0.21 -14.26
C GLY A 202 -15.29 1.24 -13.83
N PHE A 203 -14.33 1.66 -13.01
CA PHE A 203 -14.26 3.02 -12.49
C PHE A 203 -12.85 3.37 -11.97
N ALA A 204 -12.60 4.66 -11.80
CA ALA A 204 -11.53 5.16 -10.96
C ALA A 204 -12.14 5.97 -9.81
N LEU A 205 -11.81 5.63 -8.55
CA LEU A 205 -12.26 6.34 -7.35
C LEU A 205 -11.11 7.15 -6.78
N ILE A 206 -11.31 8.45 -6.54
CA ILE A 206 -10.33 9.33 -5.90
C ILE A 206 -10.67 9.48 -4.42
N MET A 207 -9.72 9.13 -3.56
CA MET A 207 -9.78 9.34 -2.12
C MET A 207 -8.75 10.39 -1.71
N GLY A 208 -9.20 11.39 -0.98
CA GLY A 208 -8.39 12.54 -0.63
C GLY A 208 -7.72 12.47 0.74
N ASN A 209 -6.97 13.53 1.04
CA ASN A 209 -6.32 13.77 2.31
C ASN A 209 -7.31 13.80 3.49
N GLU A 210 -6.86 13.36 4.66
CA GLU A 210 -7.69 13.24 5.88
C GLU A 210 -8.31 14.58 6.33
N GLY A 211 -7.62 15.68 6.11
CA GLY A 211 -8.08 17.00 6.51
C GLY A 211 -8.60 17.85 5.36
N ALA A 212 -7.87 17.88 4.24
CA ALA A 212 -8.19 18.75 3.10
C ALA A 212 -9.15 18.11 2.08
N GLY A 213 -9.34 16.79 2.14
CA GLY A 213 -10.11 16.07 1.12
C GLY A 213 -9.38 15.94 -0.21
N VAL A 214 -10.11 15.77 -1.30
CA VAL A 214 -9.59 15.72 -2.66
C VAL A 214 -9.33 17.14 -3.17
N GLN A 215 -8.20 17.36 -3.84
CA GLN A 215 -7.86 18.63 -4.46
C GLN A 215 -8.94 19.09 -5.45
N GLU A 216 -9.26 20.38 -5.45
CA GLU A 216 -10.33 20.96 -6.28
C GLU A 216 -10.16 20.66 -7.77
N ILE A 217 -8.93 20.72 -8.27
CA ILE A 217 -8.64 20.42 -9.68
C ILE A 217 -8.99 18.97 -10.05
N LEU A 218 -8.75 18.01 -9.16
CA LEU A 218 -9.11 16.61 -9.39
C LEU A 218 -10.63 16.40 -9.32
N GLN A 219 -11.33 17.15 -8.43
CA GLN A 219 -12.80 17.12 -8.37
C GLN A 219 -13.43 17.69 -9.65
N GLN A 220 -12.86 18.77 -10.22
CA GLN A 220 -13.32 19.39 -11.45
C GLN A 220 -13.13 18.48 -12.68
N GLU A 221 -12.05 17.70 -12.71
CA GLU A 221 -11.74 16.75 -13.77
C GLU A 221 -12.49 15.42 -13.63
N SER A 222 -13.14 15.17 -12.50
CA SER A 222 -13.91 13.96 -12.25
C SER A 222 -15.26 13.96 -12.98
N THR A 223 -15.72 12.77 -13.36
CA THR A 223 -17.04 12.57 -13.99
C THR A 223 -18.17 12.87 -13.01
N LEU A 224 -17.97 12.54 -11.73
CA LEU A 224 -18.98 12.68 -10.69
C LEU A 224 -18.31 12.83 -9.32
N ASN A 225 -18.83 13.74 -8.50
CA ASN A 225 -18.46 13.83 -7.10
C ASN A 225 -19.48 13.09 -6.24
N VAL A 226 -19.02 12.23 -5.34
CA VAL A 226 -19.85 11.38 -4.49
C VAL A 226 -19.61 11.65 -3.01
N LYS A 227 -20.62 11.43 -2.19
CA LYS A 227 -20.53 11.50 -0.73
C LYS A 227 -21.17 10.30 -0.05
N ILE A 228 -20.61 9.97 1.11
CA ILE A 228 -21.25 9.07 2.06
C ILE A 228 -22.15 9.90 2.98
N PRO A 229 -23.44 9.62 3.09
CA PRO A 229 -24.30 10.37 3.98
C PRO A 229 -23.92 10.13 5.45
N ILE A 230 -23.78 11.20 6.20
CA ILE A 230 -23.53 11.15 7.65
C ILE A 230 -24.85 11.36 8.38
N PHE A 231 -25.30 10.38 9.13
CA PHE A 231 -26.59 10.43 9.87
C PHE A 231 -26.42 10.91 11.31
N GLY A 232 -25.20 10.97 11.80
CA GLY A 232 -24.86 11.37 13.16
C GLY A 232 -24.26 12.78 13.23
N SER A 233 -23.57 13.09 14.33
CA SER A 233 -22.93 14.38 14.59
C SER A 233 -21.48 14.47 14.14
N ALA A 234 -20.92 13.40 13.56
CA ALA A 234 -19.55 13.41 13.05
C ALA A 234 -19.45 14.28 11.78
N GLU A 235 -18.36 15.00 11.61
CA GLU A 235 -18.11 15.81 10.41
C GLU A 235 -17.73 14.94 9.21
N SER A 236 -17.02 13.83 9.44
CA SER A 236 -16.51 12.93 8.40
C SER A 236 -16.24 11.53 8.96
N LEU A 237 -15.92 10.59 8.07
CA LEU A 237 -15.41 9.27 8.39
C LEU A 237 -13.87 9.24 8.22
N ASN A 238 -13.23 8.33 8.93
CA ASN A 238 -11.83 8.00 8.61
C ASN A 238 -11.72 7.59 7.14
N VAL A 239 -10.68 8.05 6.44
CA VAL A 239 -10.51 7.88 4.99
C VAL A 239 -10.47 6.41 4.57
N SER A 240 -9.86 5.52 5.35
CA SER A 240 -9.83 4.09 5.03
C SER A 240 -11.20 3.41 5.20
N VAL A 241 -12.00 3.85 6.17
CA VAL A 241 -13.39 3.41 6.36
C VAL A 241 -14.25 3.89 5.19
N ALA A 242 -14.15 5.17 4.84
CA ALA A 242 -14.86 5.75 3.69
C ALA A 242 -14.51 5.02 2.38
N THR A 243 -13.22 4.70 2.18
CA THR A 243 -12.77 3.91 1.02
C THR A 243 -13.49 2.56 0.95
N GLY A 244 -13.55 1.83 2.06
CA GLY A 244 -14.22 0.53 2.09
C GLY A 244 -15.71 0.63 1.73
N ILE A 245 -16.42 1.58 2.33
CA ILE A 245 -17.84 1.80 2.05
C ILE A 245 -18.07 2.09 0.57
N LEU A 246 -17.31 3.02 -0.01
CA LEU A 246 -17.46 3.43 -1.41
C LEU A 246 -17.11 2.31 -2.38
N LEU A 247 -16.00 1.59 -2.16
CA LEU A 247 -15.59 0.50 -3.04
C LEU A 247 -16.62 -0.63 -3.09
N TYR A 248 -17.22 -1.00 -1.95
CA TYR A 248 -18.24 -2.05 -1.92
C TYR A 248 -19.59 -1.56 -2.47
N GLU A 249 -19.95 -0.29 -2.26
CA GLU A 249 -21.14 0.28 -2.88
C GLU A 249 -21.04 0.35 -4.40
N LEU A 250 -19.91 0.82 -4.93
CA LEU A 250 -19.66 0.88 -6.37
C LEU A 250 -19.65 -0.50 -7.06
N GLN A 251 -19.49 -1.55 -6.27
CA GLN A 251 -19.47 -2.94 -6.75
C GLN A 251 -20.65 -3.78 -6.24
N ARG A 252 -21.72 -3.16 -5.73
CA ARG A 252 -22.86 -3.85 -5.12
C ARG A 252 -23.51 -4.94 -5.97
N ASN A 253 -23.39 -4.82 -7.29
CA ASN A 253 -23.95 -5.78 -8.25
C ASN A 253 -22.92 -6.75 -8.83
N ARG A 254 -21.67 -6.72 -8.32
CA ARG A 254 -20.64 -7.69 -8.71
C ARG A 254 -20.95 -9.04 -8.09
N THR A 255 -21.18 -10.04 -8.93
CA THR A 255 -21.37 -11.46 -8.57
C THR A 255 -20.08 -12.24 -8.67
#